data_cdb1dd97131ffe38d368d67aba34f07c
#
_entry.id   cdb1dd97131ffe38d368d67aba34f07c
#
_cell.length_a   1.000
_cell.length_b   1.000
_cell.length_c   1.000
_cell.angle_alpha   90.00
_cell.angle_beta   90.00
_cell.angle_gamma   90.00
#
_symmetry.space_group_name_H-M   'P 1'
#
loop_
_entity.id
_entity.type
_entity.pdbx_description
1 polymer ?
#
loop_
_entity_poly.entity_id
_entity_poly.type
_entity_poly.pdbx_seq_one_letter_code
_entity_poly.pdbx_strand_id
1 'polypeptide(L)'
;VVSGGYEFERGDPELGDRLYLNDGSSLRRAPDGTTPDLKVSGGVVVGADFDRDGDVDLFVGGRQIPGAYPEAATSSLLFNEGGKFTEADLKVTGLITSALWSDINGDGWVDLLLTEEWGAIRVFQNLEGELTDVTESSGTATLTGWWNGIAGGDFDGDGDVDYVATNFGLNTKYHASRERPVLLYYGDFENRGRKRIVEAEFENDVLYPGRGRSCSSNAMPHLKKIFTSFKQFAGSSLTDIYQPEKLKDSMKLVATSFETGIFMNETPSGGSPKFVFKALPRIAQIAPSFGVVVSDVNQDGILDIYLAQNFHSPQVETGRMAGGLSQLLLGSGDCNFEAVAVARSGLLVPGDAASLTQADLDADGVLDFVVACNNGPASVFRSNQAAGANLAIRLSGAKGNPTAIGSRVRLEFASGKVATHEVYAGGGYLSQSTPVVHFVIPEGETAVKINVVWPEGSQSEHQLSQDHGALKISQN
;
A
#
# COMPACT_ATOMS: atom_id res chain seq x y z
N VAL A 1 -2.68 15.23 -8.27
CA VAL A 1 -2.03 14.29 -9.22
C VAL A 1 -0.54 14.33 -8.99
N VAL A 2 0.01 13.19 -8.61
CA VAL A 2 1.46 12.99 -8.48
C VAL A 2 2.01 12.57 -9.83
N SER A 3 3.10 13.20 -10.26
CA SER A 3 3.76 12.90 -11.52
C SER A 3 4.94 11.98 -11.29
N GLY A 4 5.03 10.93 -12.08
CA GLY A 4 6.12 9.95 -12.01
C GLY A 4 6.45 9.41 -13.39
N GLY A 5 7.63 8.86 -13.53
CA GLY A 5 8.07 8.21 -14.76
C GLY A 5 9.59 8.03 -14.76
N TYR A 6 10.03 6.91 -15.23
CA TYR A 6 11.47 6.61 -15.37
C TYR A 6 12.03 7.01 -16.74
N GLU A 7 11.13 7.37 -17.68
CA GLU A 7 11.45 7.87 -19.01
C GLU A 7 11.89 9.33 -19.04
N PHE A 8 11.61 10.07 -17.96
CA PHE A 8 12.06 11.47 -17.79
C PHE A 8 13.50 11.55 -17.28
N GLU A 9 14.07 12.74 -17.36
CA GLU A 9 15.35 13.04 -16.72
C GLU A 9 15.13 13.59 -15.30
N ARG A 10 16.17 13.53 -14.47
CA ARG A 10 16.13 14.10 -13.12
C ARG A 10 15.86 15.61 -13.19
N GLY A 11 14.82 16.06 -12.48
CA GLY A 11 14.43 17.46 -12.43
C GLY A 11 13.65 17.97 -13.65
N ASP A 12 13.19 17.04 -14.51
CA ASP A 12 12.32 17.37 -15.64
C ASP A 12 11.06 18.08 -15.14
N PRO A 13 10.64 19.21 -15.78
CA PRO A 13 9.40 19.91 -15.42
C PRO A 13 8.14 19.04 -15.44
N GLU A 14 8.10 18.01 -16.28
CA GLU A 14 6.98 17.06 -16.35
C GLU A 14 6.80 16.21 -15.08
N LEU A 15 7.83 16.11 -14.24
CA LEU A 15 7.77 15.49 -12.93
C LEU A 15 7.08 16.38 -11.87
N GLY A 16 6.75 17.62 -12.19
CA GLY A 16 6.04 18.53 -11.27
C GLY A 16 4.64 18.02 -10.96
N ASP A 17 4.32 17.94 -9.68
CA ASP A 17 2.99 17.53 -9.21
C ASP A 17 1.92 18.58 -9.54
N ARG A 18 0.68 18.12 -9.68
CA ARG A 18 -0.45 18.99 -10.12
C ARG A 18 -1.61 18.85 -9.16
N LEU A 19 -1.98 19.96 -8.53
CA LEU A 19 -3.18 20.04 -7.71
C LEU A 19 -4.37 20.50 -8.56
N TYR A 20 -5.51 19.83 -8.39
CA TYR A 20 -6.76 20.21 -8.99
C TYR A 20 -7.82 20.44 -7.91
N LEU A 21 -8.51 21.54 -7.99
CA LEU A 21 -9.60 21.91 -7.09
C LEU A 21 -10.93 21.54 -7.74
N ASN A 22 -11.80 20.86 -6.97
CA ASN A 22 -13.15 20.53 -7.39
C ASN A 22 -14.12 21.63 -6.92
N ASP A 23 -14.82 22.27 -7.85
CA ASP A 23 -15.85 23.27 -7.55
C ASP A 23 -17.28 22.70 -7.54
N GLY A 24 -17.41 21.37 -7.58
CA GLY A 24 -18.67 20.62 -7.64
C GLY A 24 -19.20 20.41 -9.06
N SER A 25 -18.64 21.10 -10.06
CA SER A 25 -19.01 20.98 -11.48
C SER A 25 -17.83 20.61 -12.38
N SER A 26 -16.63 20.97 -11.99
CA SER A 26 -15.40 20.73 -12.76
C SER A 26 -14.17 20.69 -11.86
N LEU A 27 -13.12 20.05 -12.40
CA LEU A 27 -11.78 20.08 -11.81
C LEU A 27 -10.98 21.21 -12.46
N ARG A 28 -10.48 22.15 -11.67
CA ARG A 28 -9.62 23.25 -12.12
C ARG A 28 -8.24 23.11 -11.53
N ARG A 29 -7.21 23.26 -12.36
CA ARG A 29 -5.83 23.30 -11.86
C ARG A 29 -5.68 24.45 -10.86
N ALA A 30 -5.10 24.16 -9.71
CA ALA A 30 -4.78 25.19 -8.74
C ALA A 30 -3.75 26.18 -9.30
N PRO A 31 -3.74 27.44 -8.83
CA PRO A 31 -2.74 28.43 -9.23
C PRO A 31 -1.31 27.94 -8.98
N ASP A 32 -0.37 28.37 -9.81
CA ASP A 32 1.04 28.10 -9.59
C ASP A 32 1.50 28.66 -8.23
N GLY A 33 2.32 27.87 -7.51
CA GLY A 33 2.76 28.21 -6.15
C GLY A 33 1.78 27.82 -5.04
N THR A 34 0.66 27.17 -5.36
CA THR A 34 -0.21 26.54 -4.35
C THR A 34 0.48 25.36 -3.66
N THR A 35 1.26 24.57 -4.41
CA THR A 35 2.11 23.50 -3.91
C THR A 35 3.57 23.82 -4.19
N PRO A 36 4.53 23.30 -3.39
CA PRO A 36 5.95 23.35 -3.72
C PRO A 36 6.23 22.71 -5.09
N ASP A 37 7.27 23.20 -5.80
CA ASP A 37 7.71 22.65 -7.10
C ASP A 37 8.59 21.41 -6.86
N LEU A 38 7.97 20.30 -6.48
CA LEU A 38 8.64 19.03 -6.26
C LEU A 38 8.84 18.32 -7.61
N LYS A 39 10.05 18.41 -8.17
CA LYS A 39 10.41 17.73 -9.43
C LYS A 39 11.00 16.36 -9.14
N VAL A 40 10.19 15.52 -8.49
CA VAL A 40 10.56 14.17 -8.05
C VAL A 40 9.63 13.18 -8.73
N SER A 41 10.16 12.05 -9.19
CA SER A 41 9.30 10.95 -9.66
C SER A 41 8.57 10.37 -8.46
N GLY A 42 7.32 10.80 -8.27
CA GLY A 42 6.43 10.37 -7.20
C GLY A 42 5.65 9.11 -7.57
N GLY A 43 5.00 8.53 -6.59
CA GLY A 43 4.16 7.34 -6.73
C GLY A 43 2.81 7.51 -6.05
N VAL A 44 2.77 7.75 -4.78
CA VAL A 44 1.56 7.81 -3.95
C VAL A 44 1.35 9.21 -3.38
N VAL A 45 0.08 9.58 -3.17
CA VAL A 45 -0.31 10.70 -2.31
C VAL A 45 -1.43 10.27 -1.39
N VAL A 46 -1.30 10.56 -0.11
CA VAL A 46 -2.33 10.33 0.91
C VAL A 46 -2.49 11.57 1.77
N GLY A 47 -3.72 11.81 2.22
CA GLY A 47 -4.06 13.01 2.99
C GLY A 47 -4.58 12.69 4.38
N ALA A 48 -4.26 13.53 5.34
CA ALA A 48 -4.85 13.57 6.68
C ALA A 48 -4.58 14.94 7.32
N ASP A 49 -5.38 15.32 8.29
CA ASP A 49 -5.12 16.44 9.20
C ASP A 49 -4.21 15.91 10.32
N PHE A 50 -2.89 15.81 10.03
CA PHE A 50 -1.98 15.11 10.95
C PHE A 50 -1.47 15.98 12.10
N ASP A 51 -1.56 17.31 11.97
CA ASP A 51 -1.19 18.26 13.03
C ASP A 51 -2.39 18.89 13.76
N ARG A 52 -3.62 18.47 13.33
CA ARG A 52 -4.90 18.89 13.91
C ARG A 52 -5.19 20.39 13.81
N ASP A 53 -4.73 21.04 12.75
CA ASP A 53 -5.05 22.45 12.48
C ASP A 53 -6.40 22.64 11.78
N GLY A 54 -7.04 21.54 11.33
CA GLY A 54 -8.34 21.49 10.68
C GLY A 54 -8.29 21.49 9.14
N ASP A 55 -7.11 21.54 8.54
CA ASP A 55 -6.90 21.43 7.10
C ASP A 55 -6.27 20.07 6.75
N VAL A 56 -6.57 19.50 5.57
CA VAL A 56 -5.98 18.22 5.15
C VAL A 56 -4.59 18.43 4.58
N ASP A 57 -3.58 17.85 5.20
CA ASP A 57 -2.20 17.79 4.76
C ASP A 57 -1.96 16.64 3.80
N LEU A 58 -0.80 16.64 3.11
CA LEU A 58 -0.47 15.62 2.13
C LEU A 58 0.91 14.99 2.40
N PHE A 59 0.94 13.67 2.41
CA PHE A 59 2.20 12.94 2.21
C PHE A 59 2.32 12.55 0.74
N VAL A 60 3.44 12.94 0.09
CA VAL A 60 3.76 12.62 -1.30
C VAL A 60 4.96 11.67 -1.31
N GLY A 61 4.72 10.41 -1.66
CA GLY A 61 5.75 9.37 -1.68
C GLY A 61 6.65 9.45 -2.90
N GLY A 62 7.96 9.62 -2.68
CA GLY A 62 8.98 9.51 -3.71
C GLY A 62 9.17 8.06 -4.14
N ARG A 63 9.12 7.79 -5.46
CA ARG A 63 9.23 6.42 -5.98
C ARG A 63 10.66 6.07 -6.36
N GLN A 64 11.25 6.83 -7.27
CA GLN A 64 12.60 6.56 -7.78
C GLN A 64 13.21 7.80 -8.44
N ILE A 65 14.51 7.79 -8.61
CA ILE A 65 15.20 8.77 -9.44
C ILE A 65 15.18 8.28 -10.89
N PRO A 66 14.61 9.05 -11.85
CA PRO A 66 14.57 8.66 -13.26
C PRO A 66 15.96 8.27 -13.80
N GLY A 67 16.03 7.12 -14.48
CA GLY A 67 17.27 6.60 -15.07
C GLY A 67 18.29 6.03 -14.06
N ALA A 68 18.00 6.05 -12.75
CA ALA A 68 18.96 5.64 -11.72
C ALA A 68 18.40 4.58 -10.74
N TYR A 69 17.32 3.86 -11.10
CA TYR A 69 16.84 2.75 -10.27
C TYR A 69 17.99 1.81 -9.87
N PRO A 70 18.10 1.41 -8.60
CA PRO A 70 17.17 1.58 -7.49
C PRO A 70 17.46 2.79 -6.59
N GLU A 71 18.06 3.87 -7.09
CA GLU A 71 18.20 5.08 -6.28
C GLU A 71 16.82 5.65 -5.95
N ALA A 72 16.54 5.74 -4.66
CA ALA A 72 15.26 6.20 -4.15
C ALA A 72 15.12 7.71 -4.27
N ALA A 73 13.91 8.17 -4.53
CA ALA A 73 13.55 9.57 -4.46
C ALA A 73 13.19 9.96 -3.02
N THR A 74 13.29 11.25 -2.69
CA THR A 74 12.84 11.79 -1.41
C THR A 74 11.34 12.01 -1.44
N SER A 75 10.64 11.57 -0.41
CA SER A 75 9.23 11.86 -0.16
C SER A 75 9.08 13.18 0.56
N SER A 76 7.93 13.82 0.42
CA SER A 76 7.62 15.10 1.05
C SER A 76 6.34 15.02 1.87
N LEU A 77 6.34 15.62 3.06
CA LEU A 77 5.17 15.91 3.84
C LEU A 77 4.85 17.39 3.64
N LEU A 78 3.61 17.69 3.30
CA LEU A 78 3.16 19.04 2.93
C LEU A 78 2.09 19.50 3.90
N PHE A 79 2.39 20.53 4.70
CA PHE A 79 1.42 21.24 5.52
C PHE A 79 0.49 22.07 4.65
N ASN A 80 -0.80 22.03 4.94
CA ASN A 80 -1.83 22.81 4.29
C ASN A 80 -2.28 23.97 5.19
N GLU A 81 -1.94 25.18 4.85
CA GLU A 81 -2.39 26.37 5.56
C GLU A 81 -3.44 27.10 4.71
N GLY A 82 -4.73 26.79 4.89
CA GLY A 82 -5.82 27.44 4.19
C GLY A 82 -5.81 27.27 2.67
N GLY A 83 -5.34 26.11 2.20
CA GLY A 83 -5.25 25.77 0.77
C GLY A 83 -3.91 26.09 0.12
N LYS A 84 -2.90 26.52 0.87
CA LYS A 84 -1.52 26.70 0.43
C LYS A 84 -0.62 25.70 1.12
N PHE A 85 0.15 24.93 0.34
CA PHE A 85 1.01 23.88 0.87
C PHE A 85 2.45 24.35 1.04
N THR A 86 3.04 23.98 2.19
CA THR A 86 4.46 24.19 2.50
C THR A 86 5.11 22.87 2.86
N GLU A 87 6.37 22.68 2.50
CA GLU A 87 7.09 21.42 2.76
C GLU A 87 7.59 21.37 4.21
N ALA A 88 7.26 20.30 4.92
CA ALA A 88 7.80 20.00 6.25
C ALA A 88 9.24 19.48 6.16
N ASP A 89 10.02 19.60 7.24
CA ASP A 89 11.40 19.05 7.31
C ASP A 89 11.39 17.55 7.65
N LEU A 90 10.51 16.78 7.03
CA LEU A 90 10.48 15.32 7.11
C LEU A 90 11.07 14.74 5.82
N LYS A 91 12.28 14.19 5.91
CA LYS A 91 12.97 13.56 4.77
C LYS A 91 12.89 12.04 4.85
N VAL A 92 11.90 11.50 4.17
CA VAL A 92 11.77 10.05 3.98
C VAL A 92 12.32 9.70 2.61
N THR A 93 13.37 8.88 2.58
CA THR A 93 13.94 8.36 1.33
C THR A 93 13.66 6.87 1.25
N GLY A 94 13.03 6.42 0.16
CA GLY A 94 12.66 5.03 -0.07
C GLY A 94 12.05 4.87 -1.46
N LEU A 95 11.91 3.63 -1.90
CA LEU A 95 11.16 3.30 -3.13
C LEU A 95 9.67 3.14 -2.75
N ILE A 96 9.03 4.25 -2.32
CA ILE A 96 7.69 4.22 -1.75
C ILE A 96 6.66 3.81 -2.80
N THR A 97 5.86 2.82 -2.48
CA THR A 97 4.84 2.23 -3.36
C THR A 97 3.42 2.59 -2.96
N SER A 98 3.16 2.63 -1.66
CA SER A 98 1.88 3.10 -1.10
C SER A 98 2.09 3.72 0.28
N ALA A 99 1.05 4.34 0.81
CA ALA A 99 1.01 4.94 2.13
C ALA A 99 -0.41 4.88 2.70
N LEU A 100 -0.53 4.95 4.03
CA LEU A 100 -1.82 5.01 4.72
C LEU A 100 -1.65 5.82 6.01
N TRP A 101 -2.56 6.78 6.23
CA TRP A 101 -2.73 7.43 7.52
C TRP A 101 -3.74 6.65 8.36
N SER A 102 -3.40 6.27 9.58
CA SER A 102 -4.27 5.50 10.48
C SER A 102 -3.87 5.75 11.93
N ASP A 103 -4.83 5.84 12.84
CA ASP A 103 -4.58 5.93 14.28
C ASP A 103 -4.28 4.52 14.83
N ILE A 104 -3.00 4.10 14.77
CA ILE A 104 -2.56 2.73 15.05
C ILE A 104 -2.79 2.35 16.52
N ASN A 105 -2.56 3.30 17.43
CA ASN A 105 -2.53 3.05 18.88
C ASN A 105 -3.78 3.54 19.61
N GLY A 106 -4.77 4.09 18.91
CA GLY A 106 -6.03 4.56 19.48
C GLY A 106 -5.89 5.82 20.34
N ASP A 107 -4.84 6.64 20.14
CA ASP A 107 -4.65 7.91 20.87
C ASP A 107 -5.32 9.11 20.19
N GLY A 108 -5.93 8.86 19.04
CA GLY A 108 -6.65 9.82 18.21
C GLY A 108 -5.73 10.59 17.24
N TRP A 109 -4.41 10.48 17.31
CA TRP A 109 -3.51 11.04 16.31
C TRP A 109 -3.28 10.02 15.19
N VAL A 110 -3.40 10.48 13.95
CA VAL A 110 -3.14 9.59 12.81
C VAL A 110 -1.64 9.40 12.60
N ASP A 111 -1.21 8.14 12.60
CA ASP A 111 0.14 7.70 12.31
C ASP A 111 0.31 7.44 10.82
N LEU A 112 1.54 7.29 10.31
CA LEU A 112 1.83 7.05 8.91
C LEU A 112 2.49 5.70 8.68
N LEU A 113 1.84 4.85 7.86
CA LEU A 113 2.42 3.60 7.37
C LEU A 113 2.85 3.78 5.91
N LEU A 114 4.03 3.28 5.56
CA LEU A 114 4.56 3.30 4.20
C LEU A 114 4.93 1.90 3.73
N THR A 115 4.52 1.55 2.52
CA THR A 115 5.03 0.37 1.83
C THR A 115 6.21 0.75 0.94
N GLU A 116 7.18 -0.13 0.84
CA GLU A 116 8.44 0.15 0.16
C GLU A 116 8.91 -1.08 -0.65
N GLU A 117 9.34 -0.85 -1.89
CA GLU A 117 10.03 -1.85 -2.68
C GLU A 117 11.47 -2.00 -2.18
N TRP A 118 11.93 -3.22 -1.93
CA TRP A 118 13.22 -3.54 -1.30
C TRP A 118 13.36 -3.06 0.14
N GLY A 119 12.27 -2.77 0.81
CA GLY A 119 12.25 -2.28 2.18
C GLY A 119 11.22 -2.99 3.06
N ALA A 120 11.10 -2.53 4.29
CA ALA A 120 10.08 -2.96 5.24
C ALA A 120 8.81 -2.10 5.11
N ILE A 121 7.73 -2.51 5.76
CA ILE A 121 6.66 -1.57 6.07
C ILE A 121 7.20 -0.59 7.10
N ARG A 122 7.30 0.69 6.72
CA ARG A 122 7.77 1.73 7.65
C ARG A 122 6.62 2.28 8.45
N VAL A 123 6.87 2.54 9.72
CA VAL A 123 5.89 3.01 10.68
C VAL A 123 6.39 4.29 11.32
N PHE A 124 5.63 5.37 11.16
CA PHE A 124 5.89 6.65 11.79
C PHE A 124 4.78 6.95 12.78
N GLN A 125 5.11 6.92 14.07
CA GLN A 125 4.18 7.31 15.12
C GLN A 125 4.07 8.83 15.18
N ASN A 126 2.84 9.33 15.24
CA ASN A 126 2.54 10.74 15.42
C ASN A 126 2.48 11.06 16.92
N LEU A 127 3.38 11.89 17.36
CA LEU A 127 3.45 12.39 18.73
C LEU A 127 3.06 13.89 18.74
N GLU A 128 1.74 14.15 18.82
CA GLU A 128 1.17 15.51 18.86
C GLU A 128 1.64 16.41 17.69
N GLY A 129 1.58 15.89 16.45
CA GLY A 129 1.97 16.59 15.22
C GLY A 129 3.43 16.37 14.80
N GLU A 130 4.21 15.58 15.55
CA GLU A 130 5.57 15.22 15.19
C GLU A 130 5.68 13.73 14.84
N LEU A 131 6.11 13.42 13.62
CA LEU A 131 6.30 12.04 13.15
C LEU A 131 7.66 11.48 13.57
N THR A 132 7.62 10.36 14.29
CA THR A 132 8.82 9.63 14.74
C THR A 132 8.86 8.25 14.07
N ASP A 133 9.98 7.91 13.42
CA ASP A 133 10.18 6.58 12.82
C ASP A 133 10.34 5.51 13.93
N VAL A 134 9.37 4.63 14.05
CA VAL A 134 9.31 3.53 15.02
C VAL A 134 9.39 2.16 14.36
N THR A 135 9.81 2.08 13.10
CA THR A 135 9.88 0.85 12.30
C THR A 135 10.63 -0.28 12.99
N GLU A 136 11.77 0.01 13.62
CA GLU A 136 12.56 -1.00 14.35
C GLU A 136 11.80 -1.57 15.56
N SER A 137 11.17 -0.71 16.36
CA SER A 137 10.45 -1.12 17.56
C SER A 137 9.09 -1.74 17.26
N SER A 138 8.48 -1.42 16.11
CA SER A 138 7.18 -1.96 15.70
C SER A 138 7.22 -3.45 15.28
N GLY A 139 8.41 -4.01 15.05
CA GLY A 139 8.60 -5.40 14.62
C GLY A 139 8.56 -5.62 13.11
N THR A 140 8.34 -4.57 12.30
CA THR A 140 8.25 -4.67 10.83
C THR A 140 9.61 -4.68 10.13
N ALA A 141 10.63 -4.06 10.72
CA ALA A 141 11.94 -3.77 10.10
C ALA A 141 12.67 -4.98 9.48
N THR A 142 12.49 -6.16 10.04
CA THR A 142 13.17 -7.38 9.56
C THR A 142 12.46 -8.07 8.41
N LEU A 143 11.22 -7.64 8.08
CA LEU A 143 10.41 -8.22 7.01
C LEU A 143 10.46 -7.29 5.79
N THR A 144 11.58 -7.35 5.08
CA THR A 144 11.78 -6.57 3.85
C THR A 144 11.26 -7.32 2.63
N GLY A 145 10.67 -6.60 1.68
CA GLY A 145 10.03 -7.22 0.51
C GLY A 145 9.90 -6.25 -0.65
N TRP A 146 9.08 -6.62 -1.61
CA TRP A 146 8.61 -5.74 -2.67
C TRP A 146 7.14 -5.40 -2.38
N TRP A 147 6.94 -4.66 -1.29
CA TRP A 147 5.62 -4.27 -0.83
C TRP A 147 4.99 -3.29 -1.82
N ASN A 148 3.69 -3.43 -2.09
CA ASN A 148 2.96 -2.62 -3.05
C ASN A 148 1.86 -1.81 -2.39
N GLY A 149 0.65 -2.37 -2.23
CA GLY A 149 -0.49 -1.69 -1.64
C GLY A 149 -0.65 -1.99 -0.15
N ILE A 150 -1.39 -1.13 0.55
CA ILE A 150 -1.76 -1.32 1.96
C ILE A 150 -3.19 -0.86 2.19
N ALA A 151 -3.97 -1.60 3.00
CA ALA A 151 -5.31 -1.23 3.42
C ALA A 151 -5.56 -1.68 4.87
N GLY A 152 -6.35 -0.90 5.61
CA GLY A 152 -6.71 -1.19 7.00
C GLY A 152 -8.05 -1.89 7.14
N GLY A 153 -8.22 -2.66 8.22
CA GLY A 153 -9.47 -3.29 8.64
C GLY A 153 -9.27 -4.08 9.94
N ASP A 154 -10.29 -4.15 10.76
CA ASP A 154 -10.32 -4.93 12.00
C ASP A 154 -10.62 -6.40 11.64
N PHE A 155 -9.57 -7.21 11.43
CA PHE A 155 -9.71 -8.59 10.92
C PHE A 155 -9.93 -9.64 11.99
N ASP A 156 -9.62 -9.34 13.25
CA ASP A 156 -9.83 -10.28 14.37
C ASP A 156 -10.97 -9.87 15.31
N GLY A 157 -11.55 -8.67 15.10
CA GLY A 157 -12.72 -8.19 15.82
C GLY A 157 -12.40 -7.65 17.21
N ASP A 158 -11.16 -7.25 17.48
CA ASP A 158 -10.73 -6.70 18.77
C ASP A 158 -10.98 -5.18 18.89
N GLY A 159 -11.32 -4.53 17.76
CA GLY A 159 -11.65 -3.10 17.65
C GLY A 159 -10.49 -2.22 17.26
N ASP A 160 -9.29 -2.76 17.10
CA ASP A 160 -8.13 -2.06 16.54
C ASP A 160 -8.01 -2.33 15.04
N VAL A 161 -7.27 -1.48 14.31
CA VAL A 161 -7.12 -1.63 12.86
C VAL A 161 -5.88 -2.43 12.57
N ASP A 162 -6.03 -3.56 11.89
CA ASP A 162 -4.97 -4.34 11.27
C ASP A 162 -4.71 -3.89 9.84
N TYR A 163 -3.58 -4.31 9.25
CA TYR A 163 -3.20 -3.84 7.92
C TYR A 163 -2.83 -5.00 6.99
N VAL A 164 -3.57 -5.14 5.90
CA VAL A 164 -3.17 -6.03 4.82
C VAL A 164 -2.21 -5.31 3.88
N ALA A 165 -1.04 -5.90 3.63
CA ALA A 165 -0.08 -5.38 2.67
C ALA A 165 0.19 -6.39 1.56
N THR A 166 0.16 -5.92 0.31
CA THR A 166 0.42 -6.75 -0.86
C THR A 166 1.91 -6.78 -1.20
N ASN A 167 2.36 -7.93 -1.71
CA ASN A 167 3.75 -8.18 -2.06
C ASN A 167 3.86 -8.95 -3.38
N PHE A 168 5.04 -9.37 -3.75
CA PHE A 168 5.35 -9.97 -5.05
C PHE A 168 4.83 -11.40 -5.23
N GLY A 169 4.42 -12.07 -4.15
CA GLY A 169 3.94 -13.46 -4.16
C GLY A 169 5.05 -14.49 -4.30
N LEU A 170 4.65 -15.76 -4.20
CA LEU A 170 5.61 -16.88 -4.15
C LEU A 170 5.73 -17.67 -5.47
N ASN A 171 4.88 -17.39 -6.46
CA ASN A 171 4.92 -18.05 -7.77
C ASN A 171 5.78 -17.26 -8.76
N THR A 172 7.00 -17.00 -8.38
CA THR A 172 8.02 -16.27 -9.16
C THR A 172 9.33 -17.06 -9.16
N LYS A 173 10.31 -16.58 -9.92
CA LYS A 173 11.66 -17.17 -9.89
C LYS A 173 12.45 -16.83 -8.63
N TYR A 174 12.00 -15.84 -7.86
CA TYR A 174 12.69 -15.36 -6.67
C TYR A 174 12.23 -16.13 -5.42
N HIS A 175 13.18 -16.56 -4.60
CA HIS A 175 12.93 -17.31 -3.37
C HIS A 175 13.66 -16.62 -2.22
N ALA A 176 12.92 -15.91 -1.37
CA ALA A 176 13.46 -15.17 -0.25
C ALA A 176 13.08 -15.81 1.09
N SER A 177 14.01 -15.80 2.03
CA SER A 177 13.75 -16.01 3.45
C SER A 177 14.67 -15.11 4.28
N ARG A 178 14.45 -15.06 5.59
CA ARG A 178 15.34 -14.27 6.48
C ARG A 178 16.77 -14.78 6.46
N GLU A 179 16.97 -16.10 6.35
CA GLU A 179 18.27 -16.76 6.29
C GLU A 179 18.91 -16.67 4.91
N ARG A 180 18.09 -16.64 3.86
CA ARG A 180 18.51 -16.61 2.45
C ARG A 180 17.73 -15.56 1.68
N PRO A 181 18.03 -14.26 1.93
CA PRO A 181 17.33 -13.19 1.26
C PRO A 181 17.71 -13.07 -0.22
N VAL A 182 16.82 -12.52 -1.01
CA VAL A 182 17.15 -12.02 -2.35
C VAL A 182 17.84 -10.68 -2.21
N LEU A 183 18.92 -10.50 -2.93
CA LEU A 183 19.78 -9.31 -2.83
C LEU A 183 19.84 -8.57 -4.17
N LEU A 184 19.92 -7.25 -4.09
CA LEU A 184 20.22 -6.40 -5.23
C LEU A 184 21.43 -5.52 -4.87
N TYR A 185 22.45 -5.58 -5.72
CA TYR A 185 23.61 -4.71 -5.64
C TYR A 185 23.56 -3.68 -6.77
N TYR A 186 23.85 -2.44 -6.46
CA TYR A 186 23.90 -1.35 -7.44
C TYR A 186 25.20 -0.56 -7.29
N GLY A 187 26.11 -0.74 -8.23
CA GLY A 187 27.46 -0.17 -8.14
C GLY A 187 28.22 -0.14 -9.48
N ASP A 188 29.39 0.51 -9.47
CA ASP A 188 30.30 0.54 -10.63
C ASP A 188 31.26 -0.64 -10.58
N PHE A 189 30.84 -1.76 -11.12
CA PHE A 189 31.64 -3.00 -11.20
C PHE A 189 32.78 -2.95 -12.22
N GLU A 190 32.77 -1.96 -13.12
CA GLU A 190 33.73 -1.82 -14.20
C GLU A 190 34.78 -0.71 -14.00
N ASN A 191 34.66 0.14 -12.96
CA ASN A 191 35.41 1.39 -12.75
C ASN A 191 35.29 2.37 -13.94
N ARG A 192 34.09 2.53 -14.49
CA ARG A 192 33.80 3.38 -15.64
C ARG A 192 32.85 4.55 -15.32
N GLY A 193 32.52 4.77 -14.04
CA GLY A 193 31.56 5.76 -13.60
C GLY A 193 30.11 5.42 -13.95
N ARG A 194 29.82 4.16 -14.31
CA ARG A 194 28.47 3.68 -14.61
C ARG A 194 28.08 2.59 -13.63
N LYS A 195 27.05 2.88 -12.82
CA LYS A 195 26.47 1.90 -11.93
C LYS A 195 25.64 0.86 -12.70
N ARG A 196 25.63 -0.37 -12.20
CA ARG A 196 24.89 -1.51 -12.76
C ARG A 196 24.15 -2.22 -11.65
N ILE A 197 23.03 -2.84 -12.01
CA ILE A 197 22.24 -3.69 -11.13
C ILE A 197 22.76 -5.12 -11.24
N VAL A 198 22.97 -5.76 -10.09
CA VAL A 198 23.28 -7.18 -9.98
C VAL A 198 22.32 -7.77 -8.94
N GLU A 199 21.32 -8.51 -9.41
CA GLU A 199 20.46 -9.34 -8.56
C GLU A 199 21.20 -10.60 -8.15
N ALA A 200 21.00 -11.08 -6.93
CA ALA A 200 21.65 -12.27 -6.41
C ALA A 200 20.73 -13.08 -5.50
N GLU A 201 20.82 -14.38 -5.58
CA GLU A 201 20.04 -15.36 -4.80
C GLU A 201 20.95 -16.46 -4.28
N PHE A 202 20.50 -17.10 -3.19
CA PHE A 202 21.18 -18.25 -2.62
C PHE A 202 20.72 -19.54 -3.28
N GLU A 203 21.67 -20.33 -3.79
CA GLU A 203 21.49 -21.75 -4.08
C GLU A 203 22.26 -22.53 -3.01
N ASN A 204 21.55 -23.25 -2.18
CA ASN A 204 22.08 -23.80 -0.94
C ASN A 204 22.69 -22.69 -0.06
N ASP A 205 23.99 -22.72 0.21
CA ASP A 205 24.68 -21.72 1.04
C ASP A 205 25.60 -20.80 0.23
N VAL A 206 25.51 -20.86 -1.09
CA VAL A 206 26.33 -20.04 -2.01
C VAL A 206 25.47 -19.01 -2.71
N LEU A 207 25.95 -17.79 -2.72
CA LEU A 207 25.28 -16.66 -3.39
C LEU A 207 25.70 -16.62 -4.86
N TYR A 208 24.72 -16.66 -5.75
CA TYR A 208 24.89 -16.61 -7.20
C TYR A 208 24.18 -15.39 -7.80
N PRO A 209 24.64 -14.89 -8.98
CA PRO A 209 23.89 -13.84 -9.70
C PRO A 209 22.59 -14.42 -10.26
N GLY A 210 21.47 -13.71 -10.06
CA GLY A 210 20.14 -14.07 -10.61
C GLY A 210 20.07 -13.96 -12.14
N ARG A 211 21.06 -13.30 -12.80
CA ARG A 211 21.17 -13.16 -14.23
C ARG A 211 22.30 -14.02 -14.80
N GLY A 212 22.00 -14.80 -15.81
CA GLY A 212 22.98 -15.66 -16.46
C GLY A 212 24.05 -14.88 -17.25
N ARG A 213 25.09 -15.62 -17.75
CA ARG A 213 26.25 -15.07 -18.44
C ARG A 213 25.90 -14.12 -19.60
N SER A 214 24.88 -14.42 -20.40
CA SER A 214 24.50 -13.59 -21.54
C SER A 214 24.06 -12.18 -21.10
N CYS A 215 23.12 -12.11 -20.17
CA CYS A 215 22.61 -10.84 -19.64
C CYS A 215 23.71 -10.06 -18.93
N SER A 216 24.44 -10.71 -18.02
CA SER A 216 25.52 -10.08 -17.26
C SER A 216 26.63 -9.54 -18.19
N SER A 217 27.00 -10.31 -19.22
CA SER A 217 28.03 -9.89 -20.19
C SER A 217 27.54 -8.84 -21.19
N ASN A 218 26.24 -8.74 -21.46
CA ASN A 218 25.72 -7.66 -22.29
C ASN A 218 25.75 -6.33 -21.53
N ALA A 219 25.44 -6.36 -20.24
CA ALA A 219 25.54 -5.20 -19.37
C ALA A 219 27.00 -4.82 -19.06
N MET A 220 27.89 -5.82 -18.91
CA MET A 220 29.29 -5.67 -18.50
C MET A 220 30.19 -6.52 -19.43
N PRO A 221 30.59 -5.98 -20.61
CA PRO A 221 31.28 -6.76 -21.65
C PRO A 221 32.63 -7.40 -21.27
N HIS A 222 33.30 -6.89 -20.23
CA HIS A 222 34.54 -7.47 -19.73
C HIS A 222 34.37 -8.90 -19.21
N LEU A 223 33.17 -9.25 -18.70
CA LEU A 223 32.86 -10.59 -18.20
C LEU A 223 33.00 -11.67 -19.29
N LYS A 224 32.75 -11.35 -20.58
CA LYS A 224 32.97 -12.30 -21.69
C LYS A 224 34.42 -12.74 -21.81
N LYS A 225 35.37 -11.87 -21.44
CA LYS A 225 36.80 -12.17 -21.50
C LYS A 225 37.26 -13.04 -20.34
N ILE A 226 36.64 -12.86 -19.18
CA ILE A 226 36.95 -13.62 -17.94
C ILE A 226 36.28 -15.00 -17.96
N PHE A 227 34.98 -15.01 -18.25
CA PHE A 227 34.17 -16.23 -18.28
C PHE A 227 33.91 -16.64 -19.73
N THR A 228 34.74 -17.48 -20.27
CA THR A 228 34.70 -17.86 -21.69
C THR A 228 33.58 -18.86 -22.02
N SER A 229 33.05 -19.58 -21.02
CA SER A 229 31.97 -20.54 -21.19
C SER A 229 30.82 -20.30 -20.21
N PHE A 230 29.60 -20.76 -20.58
CA PHE A 230 28.43 -20.74 -19.69
C PHE A 230 28.67 -21.59 -18.44
N LYS A 231 29.31 -22.76 -18.59
CA LYS A 231 29.62 -23.67 -17.47
C LYS A 231 30.53 -22.99 -16.44
N GLN A 232 31.54 -22.28 -16.88
CA GLN A 232 32.45 -21.55 -16.00
C GLN A 232 31.69 -20.48 -15.22
N PHE A 233 30.86 -19.65 -15.90
CA PHE A 233 30.09 -18.61 -15.26
C PHE A 233 29.08 -19.19 -14.26
N ALA A 234 28.33 -20.22 -14.65
CA ALA A 234 27.32 -20.83 -13.78
C ALA A 234 27.90 -21.55 -12.55
N GLY A 235 29.17 -22.01 -12.62
CA GLY A 235 29.87 -22.62 -11.49
C GLY A 235 30.63 -21.63 -10.61
N SER A 236 30.56 -20.31 -10.89
CA SER A 236 31.24 -19.27 -10.13
C SER A 236 30.27 -18.55 -9.22
N SER A 237 30.66 -18.33 -7.96
CA SER A 237 29.86 -17.55 -7.00
C SER A 237 29.77 -16.08 -7.38
N LEU A 238 28.87 -15.35 -6.72
CA LEU A 238 28.73 -13.90 -6.92
C LEU A 238 30.07 -13.17 -6.68
N THR A 239 30.81 -13.55 -5.66
CA THR A 239 32.10 -12.94 -5.30
C THR A 239 33.22 -13.28 -6.28
N ASP A 240 33.17 -14.45 -6.94
CA ASP A 240 34.12 -14.80 -8.01
C ASP A 240 33.89 -13.96 -9.27
N ILE A 241 32.61 -13.57 -9.54
CA ILE A 241 32.24 -12.83 -10.75
C ILE A 241 32.44 -11.33 -10.57
N TYR A 242 32.01 -10.77 -9.42
CA TYR A 242 31.92 -9.32 -9.22
C TYR A 242 32.94 -8.74 -8.24
N GLN A 243 33.82 -9.54 -7.69
CA GLN A 243 34.86 -9.16 -6.71
C GLN A 243 34.28 -8.61 -5.38
N PRO A 244 34.72 -9.10 -4.21
CA PRO A 244 34.17 -8.75 -2.92
C PRO A 244 34.19 -7.24 -2.62
N GLU A 245 35.27 -6.55 -3.01
CA GLU A 245 35.45 -5.10 -2.79
C GLU A 245 34.39 -4.30 -3.54
N LYS A 246 34.07 -4.68 -4.78
CA LYS A 246 33.06 -4.02 -5.59
C LYS A 246 31.67 -4.20 -5.05
N LEU A 247 31.36 -5.39 -4.55
CA LEU A 247 30.08 -5.67 -3.89
C LEU A 247 29.95 -4.90 -2.57
N LYS A 248 31.05 -4.77 -1.80
CA LYS A 248 31.07 -4.01 -0.55
C LYS A 248 30.84 -2.51 -0.78
N ASP A 249 31.41 -1.95 -1.85
CA ASP A 249 31.31 -0.52 -2.19
C ASP A 249 29.99 -0.17 -2.91
N SER A 250 29.16 -1.16 -3.24
CA SER A 250 27.87 -0.95 -3.91
C SER A 250 26.74 -0.76 -2.91
N MET A 251 25.68 -0.04 -3.31
CA MET A 251 24.41 -0.05 -2.61
C MET A 251 23.91 -1.50 -2.57
N LYS A 252 23.43 -1.94 -1.40
CA LYS A 252 22.87 -3.28 -1.21
C LYS A 252 21.43 -3.15 -0.69
N LEU A 253 20.49 -3.74 -1.41
CA LEU A 253 19.10 -3.88 -1.00
C LEU A 253 18.79 -5.34 -0.73
N VAL A 254 17.82 -5.59 0.15
CA VAL A 254 17.53 -6.92 0.71
C VAL A 254 16.02 -7.16 0.72
N ALA A 255 15.58 -8.31 0.20
CA ALA A 255 14.22 -8.79 0.37
C ALA A 255 14.24 -10.13 1.11
N THR A 256 13.55 -10.20 2.24
CA THR A 256 13.46 -11.39 3.10
C THR A 256 12.14 -12.13 2.96
N SER A 257 11.12 -11.50 2.34
CA SER A 257 9.83 -12.11 2.05
C SER A 257 9.18 -11.52 0.81
N PHE A 258 8.43 -12.36 0.09
CA PHE A 258 7.53 -11.94 -0.98
C PHE A 258 6.07 -12.27 -0.69
N GLU A 259 5.76 -12.70 0.53
CA GLU A 259 4.41 -13.05 0.94
C GLU A 259 3.54 -11.82 1.11
N THR A 260 2.37 -11.81 0.51
CA THR A 260 1.25 -10.92 0.83
C THR A 260 0.64 -11.37 2.14
N GLY A 261 0.36 -10.45 3.07
CA GLY A 261 -0.14 -10.83 4.39
C GLY A 261 -0.71 -9.68 5.19
N ILE A 262 -1.12 -10.00 6.41
CA ILE A 262 -1.66 -9.06 7.39
C ILE A 262 -0.61 -8.78 8.46
N PHE A 263 -0.44 -7.54 8.79
CA PHE A 263 0.24 -7.05 9.97
C PHE A 263 -0.83 -6.85 11.05
N MET A 264 -0.99 -7.85 11.93
CA MET A 264 -1.91 -7.79 13.06
C MET A 264 -1.40 -6.75 14.04
N ASN A 265 -2.30 -5.88 14.46
CA ASN A 265 -1.99 -4.79 15.36
C ASN A 265 -2.06 -5.26 16.82
N GLU A 266 -0.93 -5.47 17.45
CA GLU A 266 -0.83 -5.80 18.88
C GLU A 266 -0.39 -4.58 19.71
N THR A 267 -0.74 -3.38 19.26
CA THR A 267 -0.33 -2.13 19.89
C THR A 267 -1.15 -1.89 21.16
N PRO A 268 -0.52 -1.69 22.33
CA PRO A 268 -1.26 -1.28 23.50
C PRO A 268 -1.89 0.11 23.29
N SER A 269 -3.10 0.32 23.76
CA SER A 269 -3.79 1.62 23.65
C SER A 269 -2.91 2.77 24.13
N GLY A 270 -2.68 3.78 23.27
CA GLY A 270 -1.78 4.90 23.50
C GLY A 270 -0.29 4.52 23.58
N GLY A 271 0.06 3.28 23.21
CA GLY A 271 1.44 2.78 23.25
C GLY A 271 2.20 2.97 21.94
N SER A 272 3.42 2.46 21.90
CA SER A 272 4.21 2.39 20.67
C SER A 272 3.66 1.29 19.74
N PRO A 273 3.57 1.53 18.43
CA PRO A 273 3.11 0.56 17.44
C PRO A 273 3.85 -0.77 17.51
N LYS A 274 3.08 -1.87 17.42
CA LYS A 274 3.59 -3.23 17.46
C LYS A 274 2.78 -4.15 16.55
N PHE A 275 3.46 -4.87 15.66
CA PHE A 275 2.82 -5.72 14.67
C PHE A 275 3.35 -7.15 14.67
N VAL A 276 2.45 -8.08 14.37
CA VAL A 276 2.77 -9.48 14.08
C VAL A 276 2.30 -9.83 12.67
N PHE A 277 3.22 -10.29 11.83
CA PHE A 277 2.91 -10.64 10.44
C PHE A 277 2.31 -12.05 10.33
N LYS A 278 1.19 -12.16 9.61
CA LYS A 278 0.52 -13.39 9.23
C LYS A 278 0.34 -13.45 7.71
N ALA A 279 0.99 -14.39 7.05
CA ALA A 279 0.85 -14.55 5.59
C ALA A 279 -0.58 -14.97 5.22
N LEU A 280 -1.12 -14.42 4.13
CA LEU A 280 -2.36 -14.89 3.52
C LEU A 280 -2.21 -16.29 2.92
N PRO A 281 -3.32 -17.01 2.68
CA PRO A 281 -3.29 -18.36 2.12
C PRO A 281 -2.46 -18.45 0.84
N ARG A 282 -1.89 -19.63 0.57
CA ARG A 282 -0.99 -19.87 -0.56
C ARG A 282 -1.55 -19.45 -1.91
N ILE A 283 -2.86 -19.51 -2.09
CA ILE A 283 -3.51 -19.08 -3.34
C ILE A 283 -3.40 -17.57 -3.57
N ALA A 284 -3.34 -16.76 -2.51
CA ALA A 284 -3.10 -15.32 -2.62
C ALA A 284 -1.68 -15.00 -3.11
N GLN A 285 -0.74 -15.96 -2.97
CA GLN A 285 0.66 -15.84 -3.36
C GLN A 285 0.94 -16.26 -4.81
N ILE A 286 -0.10 -16.55 -5.62
CA ILE A 286 0.05 -17.15 -6.96
C ILE A 286 0.60 -16.18 -8.01
N ALA A 287 0.52 -14.89 -7.74
CA ALA A 287 1.03 -13.81 -8.59
C ALA A 287 1.38 -12.57 -7.75
N PRO A 288 2.18 -11.63 -8.27
CA PRO A 288 2.34 -10.33 -7.67
C PRO A 288 0.98 -9.66 -7.44
N SER A 289 0.78 -9.12 -6.26
CA SER A 289 -0.43 -8.39 -5.86
C SER A 289 -0.09 -6.91 -5.69
N PHE A 290 -0.94 -6.02 -6.19
CA PHE A 290 -0.78 -4.58 -6.13
C PHE A 290 -1.92 -3.93 -5.34
N GLY A 291 -3.05 -3.65 -6.00
CA GLY A 291 -4.22 -3.08 -5.34
C GLY A 291 -4.86 -4.07 -4.36
N VAL A 292 -5.39 -3.51 -3.28
CA VAL A 292 -6.11 -4.25 -2.26
C VAL A 292 -7.24 -3.39 -1.72
N VAL A 293 -8.40 -4.00 -1.49
CA VAL A 293 -9.51 -3.42 -0.72
C VAL A 293 -9.97 -4.42 0.33
N VAL A 294 -10.53 -3.87 1.41
CA VAL A 294 -11.09 -4.60 2.54
C VAL A 294 -12.56 -4.26 2.63
N SER A 295 -13.41 -5.25 2.69
CA SER A 295 -14.87 -5.09 2.77
C SER A 295 -15.52 -6.41 3.21
N ASP A 296 -16.64 -6.36 3.88
CA ASP A 296 -17.49 -7.54 4.13
C ASP A 296 -18.35 -7.79 2.88
N VAL A 297 -17.84 -8.62 1.96
CA VAL A 297 -18.46 -8.87 0.64
C VAL A 297 -19.64 -9.83 0.73
N ASN A 298 -19.57 -10.79 1.65
CA ASN A 298 -20.60 -11.81 1.81
C ASN A 298 -21.66 -11.46 2.86
N GLN A 299 -21.51 -10.33 3.56
CA GLN A 299 -22.42 -9.78 4.58
C GLN A 299 -22.56 -10.67 5.83
N ASP A 300 -21.48 -11.33 6.25
CA ASP A 300 -21.45 -12.17 7.46
C ASP A 300 -20.89 -11.44 8.70
N GLY A 301 -20.46 -10.19 8.56
CA GLY A 301 -19.88 -9.37 9.62
C GLY A 301 -18.39 -9.59 9.85
N ILE A 302 -17.72 -10.31 8.93
CA ILE A 302 -16.29 -10.54 8.95
C ILE A 302 -15.68 -9.89 7.70
N LEU A 303 -14.56 -9.21 7.86
CA LEU A 303 -13.92 -8.53 6.75
C LEU A 303 -13.26 -9.50 5.76
N ASP A 304 -13.48 -9.25 4.49
CA ASP A 304 -12.91 -9.97 3.34
C ASP A 304 -11.82 -9.12 2.67
N ILE A 305 -10.99 -9.77 1.87
CA ILE A 305 -9.91 -9.12 1.12
C ILE A 305 -10.09 -9.42 -0.37
N TYR A 306 -10.07 -8.36 -1.21
CA TYR A 306 -9.96 -8.52 -2.65
C TYR A 306 -8.64 -7.95 -3.14
N LEU A 307 -7.88 -8.76 -3.92
CA LEU A 307 -6.54 -8.48 -4.40
C LEU A 307 -6.53 -8.28 -5.92
N ALA A 308 -5.95 -7.19 -6.40
CA ALA A 308 -5.60 -7.00 -7.80
C ALA A 308 -4.23 -7.61 -8.10
N GLN A 309 -4.17 -8.54 -9.07
CA GLN A 309 -3.01 -9.40 -9.28
C GLN A 309 -2.48 -9.36 -10.70
N ASN A 310 -1.26 -9.84 -10.86
CA ASN A 310 -0.45 -10.03 -12.05
C ASN A 310 0.56 -8.91 -12.32
N PHE A 311 1.62 -9.28 -13.05
CA PHE A 311 2.62 -8.37 -13.56
C PHE A 311 3.07 -8.85 -14.95
N HIS A 312 2.53 -8.23 -15.99
CA HIS A 312 2.71 -8.72 -17.37
C HIS A 312 3.93 -8.15 -18.06
N SER A 313 4.42 -7.01 -17.61
CA SER A 313 5.48 -6.26 -18.28
C SER A 313 6.74 -6.07 -17.43
N PRO A 314 7.22 -7.10 -16.70
CA PRO A 314 8.54 -7.02 -16.10
C PRO A 314 9.60 -7.05 -17.20
N GLN A 315 10.86 -6.90 -16.83
CA GLN A 315 11.96 -7.09 -17.76
C GLN A 315 11.88 -8.47 -18.45
N VAL A 316 12.22 -8.53 -19.73
CA VAL A 316 12.05 -9.75 -20.58
C VAL A 316 12.65 -11.01 -19.96
N GLU A 317 13.84 -10.90 -19.35
CA GLU A 317 14.50 -12.04 -18.69
C GLU A 317 13.84 -12.48 -17.39
N THR A 318 13.02 -11.64 -16.78
CA THR A 318 12.26 -11.99 -15.57
C THR A 318 11.05 -12.85 -15.93
N GLY A 319 10.46 -12.62 -17.09
CA GLY A 319 9.29 -13.33 -17.56
C GLY A 319 7.97 -12.76 -17.02
N ARG A 320 6.91 -13.00 -17.75
CA ARG A 320 5.55 -12.56 -17.41
C ARG A 320 4.99 -13.36 -16.23
N MET A 321 4.42 -12.68 -15.25
CA MET A 321 3.77 -13.29 -14.09
C MET A 321 2.27 -13.09 -14.21
N ALA A 322 1.57 -14.12 -14.68
CA ALA A 322 0.15 -14.08 -15.02
C ALA A 322 -0.59 -15.27 -14.42
N GLY A 323 -0.23 -15.65 -13.18
CA GLY A 323 -0.87 -16.77 -12.49
C GLY A 323 -2.17 -16.39 -11.78
N GLY A 324 -2.43 -15.10 -11.55
CA GLY A 324 -3.58 -14.58 -10.83
C GLY A 324 -4.80 -14.29 -11.73
N LEU A 325 -5.96 -14.28 -11.09
CA LEU A 325 -7.24 -13.85 -11.70
C LEU A 325 -7.85 -12.68 -10.93
N SER A 326 -7.08 -12.05 -10.03
CA SER A 326 -7.50 -11.14 -8.99
C SER A 326 -8.41 -11.85 -7.97
N GLN A 327 -7.84 -12.10 -6.79
CA GLN A 327 -8.39 -13.09 -5.85
C GLN A 327 -9.24 -12.44 -4.77
N LEU A 328 -10.49 -12.90 -4.64
CA LEU A 328 -11.32 -12.66 -3.46
C LEU A 328 -11.05 -13.73 -2.40
N LEU A 329 -10.83 -13.29 -1.17
CA LEU A 329 -10.59 -14.10 0.02
C LEU A 329 -11.66 -13.76 1.05
N LEU A 330 -12.51 -14.71 1.43
CA LEU A 330 -13.48 -14.52 2.51
C LEU A 330 -12.83 -14.77 3.86
N GLY A 331 -13.05 -13.84 4.78
CA GLY A 331 -12.66 -13.97 6.17
C GLY A 331 -13.49 -15.05 6.89
N SER A 332 -12.89 -15.71 7.85
CA SER A 332 -13.57 -16.68 8.73
C SER A 332 -13.32 -16.41 10.21
N GLY A 333 -12.84 -15.19 10.53
CA GLY A 333 -12.43 -14.76 11.86
C GLY A 333 -10.97 -15.14 12.17
N ASP A 334 -10.42 -14.53 13.21
CA ASP A 334 -9.04 -14.71 13.68
C ASP A 334 -7.99 -14.56 12.55
N CYS A 335 -8.19 -13.61 11.64
CA CYS A 335 -7.34 -13.39 10.46
C CYS A 335 -7.13 -14.66 9.61
N ASN A 336 -8.13 -15.54 9.50
CA ASN A 336 -8.13 -16.68 8.60
C ASN A 336 -8.98 -16.39 7.37
N PHE A 337 -8.54 -16.89 6.20
CA PHE A 337 -9.18 -16.58 4.92
C PHE A 337 -9.32 -17.80 4.04
N GLU A 338 -10.43 -17.85 3.28
CA GLU A 338 -10.67 -18.85 2.26
C GLU A 338 -10.85 -18.20 0.88
N ALA A 339 -10.16 -18.72 -0.13
CA ALA A 339 -10.24 -18.20 -1.48
C ALA A 339 -11.54 -18.58 -2.16
N VAL A 340 -12.19 -17.62 -2.80
CA VAL A 340 -13.40 -17.84 -3.57
C VAL A 340 -13.06 -18.14 -5.02
N ALA A 341 -13.60 -19.24 -5.54
CA ALA A 341 -13.48 -19.54 -6.96
C ALA A 341 -14.19 -18.46 -7.81
N VAL A 342 -13.55 -18.04 -8.90
CA VAL A 342 -14.08 -17.02 -9.83
C VAL A 342 -15.49 -17.37 -10.33
N ALA A 343 -15.79 -18.64 -10.58
CA ALA A 343 -17.11 -19.08 -11.00
C ALA A 343 -18.21 -18.78 -9.95
N ARG A 344 -17.84 -18.59 -8.69
CA ARG A 344 -18.76 -18.25 -7.59
C ARG A 344 -18.80 -16.74 -7.35
N SER A 345 -17.66 -16.05 -7.37
CA SER A 345 -17.60 -14.61 -7.14
C SER A 345 -17.95 -13.76 -8.36
N GLY A 346 -17.74 -14.28 -9.58
CA GLY A 346 -17.82 -13.49 -10.82
C GLY A 346 -16.64 -12.53 -11.04
N LEU A 347 -15.76 -12.35 -10.07
CA LEU A 347 -14.63 -11.40 -10.11
C LEU A 347 -13.49 -12.02 -10.94
N LEU A 348 -13.52 -11.80 -12.26
CA LEU A 348 -12.52 -12.32 -13.20
C LEU A 348 -11.73 -11.18 -13.83
N VAL A 349 -10.49 -11.00 -13.40
CA VAL A 349 -9.55 -10.04 -13.98
C VAL A 349 -8.21 -10.74 -14.27
N PRO A 350 -8.06 -11.34 -15.46
CA PRO A 350 -6.83 -12.03 -15.85
C PRO A 350 -5.75 -11.06 -16.38
N GLY A 351 -6.07 -9.76 -16.46
CA GLY A 351 -5.18 -8.70 -16.93
C GLY A 351 -4.06 -8.38 -15.95
N ASP A 352 -3.23 -7.41 -16.31
CA ASP A 352 -2.21 -6.81 -15.44
C ASP A 352 -2.89 -5.82 -14.47
N ALA A 353 -3.61 -6.38 -13.48
CA ALA A 353 -4.40 -5.60 -12.55
C ALA A 353 -3.51 -4.88 -11.54
N ALA A 354 -3.56 -3.56 -11.51
CA ALA A 354 -2.72 -2.74 -10.68
C ALA A 354 -3.51 -2.01 -9.58
N SER A 355 -4.56 -1.29 -9.94
CA SER A 355 -5.33 -0.47 -9.01
C SER A 355 -6.70 -1.07 -8.75
N LEU A 356 -7.17 -0.97 -7.52
CA LEU A 356 -8.45 -1.49 -7.06
C LEU A 356 -9.10 -0.50 -6.11
N THR A 357 -10.38 -0.24 -6.30
CA THR A 357 -11.18 0.66 -5.46
C THR A 357 -12.59 0.14 -5.28
N GLN A 358 -13.27 0.60 -4.24
CA GLN A 358 -14.66 0.26 -3.94
C GLN A 358 -15.51 1.51 -3.71
N ALA A 359 -16.74 1.47 -4.18
CA ALA A 359 -17.77 2.48 -3.96
C ALA A 359 -19.15 1.89 -4.26
N ASP A 360 -20.19 2.42 -3.65
CA ASP A 360 -21.57 2.16 -4.06
C ASP A 360 -21.87 3.02 -5.31
N LEU A 361 -21.82 2.40 -6.49
CA LEU A 361 -21.89 3.10 -7.78
C LEU A 361 -23.33 3.32 -8.28
N ASP A 362 -24.27 2.50 -7.82
CA ASP A 362 -25.67 2.58 -8.24
C ASP A 362 -26.63 2.98 -7.11
N ALA A 363 -26.09 3.31 -5.95
CA ALA A 363 -26.80 3.77 -4.75
C ALA A 363 -27.79 2.72 -4.20
N ASP A 364 -27.41 1.44 -4.28
CA ASP A 364 -28.19 0.34 -3.72
C ASP A 364 -27.78 -0.02 -2.27
N GLY A 365 -26.75 0.64 -1.74
CA GLY A 365 -26.22 0.48 -0.38
C GLY A 365 -25.18 -0.64 -0.26
N VAL A 366 -24.78 -1.27 -1.36
CA VAL A 366 -23.74 -2.32 -1.39
C VAL A 366 -22.52 -1.81 -2.15
N LEU A 367 -21.33 -2.20 -1.71
CA LEU A 367 -20.10 -1.76 -2.36
C LEU A 367 -19.83 -2.56 -3.64
N ASP A 368 -19.50 -1.82 -4.70
CA ASP A 368 -19.05 -2.31 -6.00
C ASP A 368 -17.53 -2.16 -6.11
N PHE A 369 -16.93 -2.89 -7.07
CA PHE A 369 -15.49 -2.84 -7.30
C PHE A 369 -15.13 -2.29 -8.67
N VAL A 370 -14.08 -1.46 -8.71
CA VAL A 370 -13.44 -1.02 -9.96
C VAL A 370 -11.98 -1.45 -9.95
N VAL A 371 -11.59 -2.21 -10.95
CA VAL A 371 -10.22 -2.70 -11.13
C VAL A 371 -9.61 -2.06 -12.37
N ALA A 372 -8.50 -1.37 -12.24
CA ALA A 372 -7.75 -0.84 -13.37
C ALA A 372 -6.55 -1.73 -13.72
N CYS A 373 -6.37 -1.97 -15.03
CA CYS A 373 -5.28 -2.79 -15.55
C CYS A 373 -4.28 -1.93 -16.32
N ASN A 374 -2.98 -2.24 -16.17
CA ASN A 374 -1.95 -1.67 -17.03
C ASN A 374 -2.19 -2.08 -18.47
N ASN A 375 -2.20 -1.10 -19.39
CA ASN A 375 -2.43 -1.31 -20.82
C ASN A 375 -3.71 -2.09 -21.16
N GLY A 376 -4.73 -2.00 -20.31
CA GLY A 376 -6.01 -2.69 -20.46
C GLY A 376 -7.19 -1.81 -20.04
N PRO A 377 -8.43 -2.26 -20.35
CA PRO A 377 -9.62 -1.57 -19.88
C PRO A 377 -9.78 -1.72 -18.37
N ALA A 378 -10.43 -0.76 -17.73
CA ALA A 378 -10.93 -0.92 -16.38
C ALA A 378 -12.12 -1.90 -16.39
N SER A 379 -12.20 -2.74 -15.35
CA SER A 379 -13.31 -3.63 -15.08
C SER A 379 -14.14 -3.07 -13.94
N VAL A 380 -15.45 -3.01 -14.12
CA VAL A 380 -16.41 -2.59 -13.09
C VAL A 380 -17.26 -3.82 -12.75
N PHE A 381 -17.28 -4.15 -11.47
CA PHE A 381 -18.08 -5.27 -10.94
C PHE A 381 -19.14 -4.70 -10.01
N ARG A 382 -20.37 -4.80 -10.43
CA ARG A 382 -21.52 -4.48 -9.60
C ARG A 382 -21.85 -5.68 -8.71
N SER A 383 -22.00 -5.43 -7.42
CA SER A 383 -22.50 -6.44 -6.49
C SER A 383 -23.95 -6.82 -6.83
N ASN A 384 -24.28 -8.09 -6.75
CA ASN A 384 -25.65 -8.58 -6.86
C ASN A 384 -26.18 -9.13 -5.53
N GLN A 385 -25.47 -8.86 -4.45
CA GLN A 385 -25.97 -9.13 -3.11
C GLN A 385 -27.24 -8.29 -2.87
N ALA A 386 -28.25 -8.91 -2.27
CA ALA A 386 -29.37 -8.12 -1.77
C ALA A 386 -28.84 -7.15 -0.73
N ALA A 387 -29.30 -5.89 -0.78
CA ALA A 387 -29.04 -4.99 0.31
C ALA A 387 -29.57 -5.60 1.60
N GLY A 388 -28.66 -6.15 2.42
CA GLY A 388 -28.95 -6.60 3.76
C GLY A 388 -29.23 -5.40 4.67
N ALA A 389 -29.12 -5.58 5.97
CA ALA A 389 -29.12 -4.47 6.91
C ALA A 389 -27.78 -3.73 6.83
N ASN A 390 -27.54 -2.98 5.73
CA ASN A 390 -26.34 -2.18 5.54
C ASN A 390 -26.54 -0.77 6.10
N LEU A 391 -25.49 -0.23 6.69
CA LEU A 391 -25.46 1.11 7.25
C LEU A 391 -24.35 1.91 6.57
N ALA A 392 -24.73 2.86 5.70
CA ALA A 392 -23.80 3.78 5.07
C ALA A 392 -23.73 5.08 5.86
N ILE A 393 -22.55 5.45 6.36
CA ILE A 393 -22.33 6.64 7.18
C ILE A 393 -21.48 7.64 6.38
N ARG A 394 -22.07 8.79 6.09
CA ARG A 394 -21.36 9.93 5.52
C ARG A 394 -21.03 10.91 6.63
N LEU A 395 -19.76 11.11 6.90
CA LEU A 395 -19.32 12.15 7.80
C LEU A 395 -19.27 13.51 7.10
N SER A 396 -19.51 14.56 7.88
CA SER A 396 -19.39 15.97 7.43
C SER A 396 -18.55 16.70 8.46
N GLY A 397 -17.27 16.88 8.16
CA GLY A 397 -16.31 17.51 9.03
C GLY A 397 -16.21 19.03 8.87
N ALA A 398 -15.13 19.62 9.38
CA ALA A 398 -14.81 21.02 9.30
C ALA A 398 -14.56 21.47 7.85
N LYS A 399 -14.49 22.79 7.62
CA LYS A 399 -14.35 23.37 6.28
C LYS A 399 -13.08 22.91 5.57
N GLY A 400 -11.96 22.77 6.30
CA GLY A 400 -10.66 22.32 5.75
C GLY A 400 -10.62 20.82 5.48
N ASN A 401 -11.50 20.04 6.16
CA ASN A 401 -11.65 18.61 6.02
C ASN A 401 -13.12 18.17 5.92
N PRO A 402 -13.82 18.52 4.83
CA PRO A 402 -15.28 18.38 4.75
C PRO A 402 -15.78 16.94 4.72
N THR A 403 -14.93 15.98 4.43
CA THR A 403 -15.23 14.54 4.45
C THR A 403 -14.73 13.85 5.71
N ALA A 404 -14.20 14.62 6.67
CA ALA A 404 -13.69 14.13 7.96
C ALA A 404 -12.66 13.01 7.81
N ILE A 405 -11.73 13.17 6.86
CA ILE A 405 -10.59 12.24 6.65
C ILE A 405 -9.78 12.15 7.95
N GLY A 406 -9.41 10.93 8.35
CA GLY A 406 -8.74 10.65 9.62
C GLY A 406 -9.70 10.33 10.77
N SER A 407 -11.04 10.42 10.54
CA SER A 407 -12.00 9.98 11.55
C SER A 407 -12.01 8.47 11.72
N ARG A 408 -12.20 8.01 12.96
CA ARG A 408 -12.49 6.60 13.30
C ARG A 408 -13.96 6.47 13.70
N VAL A 409 -14.65 5.51 13.08
CA VAL A 409 -16.06 5.21 13.32
C VAL A 409 -16.17 3.82 13.91
N ARG A 410 -16.80 3.72 15.08
CA ARG A 410 -17.09 2.45 15.77
C ARG A 410 -18.59 2.23 15.83
N LEU A 411 -19.04 1.09 15.31
CA LEU A 411 -20.42 0.63 15.41
C LEU A 411 -20.51 -0.41 16.52
N GLU A 412 -21.34 -0.14 17.53
CA GLU A 412 -21.59 -1.06 18.63
C GLU A 412 -22.88 -1.85 18.39
N PHE A 413 -22.82 -3.15 18.63
CA PHE A 413 -23.94 -4.07 18.53
C PHE A 413 -24.52 -4.39 19.93
N ALA A 414 -25.81 -4.79 19.98
CA ALA A 414 -26.47 -5.19 21.22
C ALA A 414 -25.82 -6.40 21.90
N SER A 415 -25.10 -7.22 21.14
CA SER A 415 -24.31 -8.34 21.66
C SER A 415 -23.05 -7.89 22.40
N GLY A 416 -22.66 -6.63 22.28
CA GLY A 416 -21.39 -6.07 22.78
C GLY A 416 -20.23 -6.14 21.80
N LYS A 417 -20.42 -6.71 20.60
CA LYS A 417 -19.41 -6.64 19.52
C LYS A 417 -19.26 -5.19 19.03
N VAL A 418 -18.11 -4.90 18.48
CA VAL A 418 -17.77 -3.62 17.85
C VAL A 418 -17.23 -3.87 16.48
N ALA A 419 -17.61 -3.05 15.49
CA ALA A 419 -16.96 -2.98 14.19
C ALA A 419 -16.31 -1.61 14.04
N THR A 420 -15.05 -1.58 13.59
CA THR A 420 -14.25 -0.37 13.47
C THR A 420 -13.93 -0.07 12.02
N HIS A 421 -14.02 1.21 11.61
CA HIS A 421 -13.63 1.68 10.30
C HIS A 421 -13.03 3.09 10.40
N GLU A 422 -12.05 3.38 9.56
CA GLU A 422 -11.46 4.72 9.44
C GLU A 422 -11.74 5.34 8.07
N VAL A 423 -11.77 6.67 8.01
CA VAL A 423 -11.99 7.43 6.78
C VAL A 423 -10.66 7.84 6.19
N TYR A 424 -10.30 7.26 5.04
CA TYR A 424 -9.02 7.47 4.39
C TYR A 424 -9.11 8.42 3.20
N ALA A 425 -8.01 9.15 2.92
CA ALA A 425 -7.74 9.81 1.65
C ALA A 425 -6.49 9.20 1.01
N GLY A 426 -6.71 8.27 0.08
CA GLY A 426 -5.69 7.41 -0.50
C GLY A 426 -5.58 6.07 0.24
N GLY A 427 -4.70 5.19 -0.25
CA GLY A 427 -4.50 3.82 0.25
C GLY A 427 -4.58 2.81 -0.90
N GLY A 428 -4.60 1.50 -0.55
CA GLY A 428 -4.50 0.45 -1.57
C GLY A 428 -3.20 0.60 -2.38
N TYR A 429 -3.32 0.62 -3.71
CA TYR A 429 -2.20 0.90 -4.62
C TYR A 429 -2.66 1.85 -5.72
N LEU A 430 -2.15 3.09 -5.69
CA LEU A 430 -2.48 4.17 -6.65
C LEU A 430 -4.00 4.35 -6.83
N SER A 431 -4.76 4.26 -5.74
CA SER A 431 -6.22 4.29 -5.75
C SER A 431 -6.77 5.01 -4.53
N GLN A 432 -8.07 5.26 -4.58
CA GLN A 432 -8.84 5.75 -3.44
C GLN A 432 -10.24 5.18 -3.52
N SER A 433 -10.71 4.61 -2.40
CA SER A 433 -12.09 4.15 -2.22
C SER A 433 -13.00 5.29 -1.75
N THR A 434 -14.30 5.02 -1.66
CA THR A 434 -15.27 5.97 -1.13
C THR A 434 -14.92 6.40 0.29
N PRO A 435 -15.09 7.67 0.67
CA PRO A 435 -14.99 8.12 2.05
C PRO A 435 -16.26 7.84 2.88
N VAL A 436 -17.28 7.24 2.28
CA VAL A 436 -18.48 6.78 3.00
C VAL A 436 -18.13 5.48 3.70
N VAL A 437 -18.36 5.44 5.00
CA VAL A 437 -18.15 4.23 5.81
C VAL A 437 -19.35 3.31 5.64
N HIS A 438 -19.10 2.06 5.29
CA HIS A 438 -20.12 1.03 5.12
C HIS A 438 -19.94 -0.05 6.18
N PHE A 439 -20.96 -0.25 6.99
CA PHE A 439 -21.05 -1.37 7.91
C PHE A 439 -22.14 -2.33 7.45
N VAL A 440 -21.86 -3.60 7.56
CA VAL A 440 -22.85 -4.66 7.47
C VAL A 440 -23.35 -4.99 8.88
N ILE A 441 -24.67 -5.16 9.03
CA ILE A 441 -25.27 -5.64 10.27
C ILE A 441 -25.61 -7.11 10.06
N PRO A 442 -24.84 -8.04 10.66
CA PRO A 442 -25.03 -9.47 10.44
C PRO A 442 -26.41 -9.94 10.90
N GLU A 443 -26.91 -11.02 10.31
CA GLU A 443 -28.17 -11.63 10.70
C GLU A 443 -28.18 -11.99 12.21
N GLY A 444 -29.18 -11.52 12.92
CA GLY A 444 -29.33 -11.72 14.37
C GLY A 444 -28.63 -10.68 15.24
N GLU A 445 -27.84 -9.78 14.65
CA GLU A 445 -27.27 -8.61 15.36
C GLU A 445 -28.19 -7.39 15.26
N THR A 446 -28.04 -6.48 16.20
CA THR A 446 -28.72 -5.17 16.21
C THR A 446 -27.71 -4.10 16.51
N ALA A 447 -27.52 -3.17 15.58
CA ALA A 447 -26.68 -2.00 15.80
C ALA A 447 -27.38 -1.03 16.74
N VAL A 448 -26.69 -0.59 17.79
CA VAL A 448 -27.29 0.23 18.87
C VAL A 448 -26.70 1.62 18.95
N LYS A 449 -25.41 1.77 18.60
CA LYS A 449 -24.72 3.05 18.79
C LYS A 449 -23.55 3.21 17.80
N ILE A 450 -23.33 4.45 17.38
CA ILE A 450 -22.13 4.86 16.63
C ILE A 450 -21.33 5.80 17.51
N ASN A 451 -20.02 5.53 17.62
CA ASN A 451 -19.05 6.45 18.19
C ASN A 451 -18.14 6.95 17.05
N VAL A 452 -17.94 8.25 16.97
CA VAL A 452 -17.03 8.89 16.02
C VAL A 452 -15.95 9.62 16.79
N VAL A 453 -14.68 9.25 16.51
CA VAL A 453 -13.53 10.07 16.89
C VAL A 453 -13.20 10.91 15.66
N TRP A 454 -13.29 12.23 15.79
CA TRP A 454 -13.05 13.18 14.71
C TRP A 454 -11.55 13.46 14.55
N PRO A 455 -11.11 13.99 13.39
CA PRO A 455 -9.67 14.18 13.10
C PRO A 455 -8.93 15.01 14.15
N GLU A 456 -9.58 16.04 14.72
CA GLU A 456 -9.00 16.87 15.77
C GLU A 456 -9.07 16.24 17.18
N GLY A 457 -9.54 14.98 17.29
CA GLY A 457 -9.60 14.22 18.54
C GLY A 457 -10.87 14.39 19.36
N SER A 458 -11.82 15.24 18.94
CA SER A 458 -13.13 15.30 19.60
C SER A 458 -13.94 14.02 19.35
N GLN A 459 -14.91 13.73 20.18
CA GLN A 459 -15.74 12.53 20.09
C GLN A 459 -17.23 12.87 20.08
N SER A 460 -17.99 12.11 19.30
CA SER A 460 -19.45 12.18 19.33
C SER A 460 -20.07 10.79 19.37
N GLU A 461 -21.22 10.70 20.06
CA GLU A 461 -21.99 9.45 20.22
C GLU A 461 -23.40 9.63 19.65
N HIS A 462 -23.84 8.64 18.87
CA HIS A 462 -25.13 8.66 18.20
C HIS A 462 -25.87 7.36 18.45
N GLN A 463 -27.02 7.43 19.15
CA GLN A 463 -27.89 6.27 19.34
C GLN A 463 -28.63 5.94 18.05
N LEU A 464 -28.69 4.67 17.70
CA LEU A 464 -29.38 4.21 16.51
C LEU A 464 -30.83 3.80 16.84
N SER A 465 -31.77 4.25 16.00
CA SER A 465 -33.11 3.70 15.92
C SER A 465 -33.12 2.52 14.94
N GLN A 466 -34.14 1.66 14.99
CA GLN A 466 -34.20 0.42 14.19
C GLN A 466 -34.26 0.60 12.67
N ASP A 467 -34.41 1.83 12.14
CA ASP A 467 -34.33 2.11 10.71
C ASP A 467 -32.88 2.36 10.32
N HIS A 468 -32.27 1.36 9.72
CA HIS A 468 -30.93 1.42 9.16
C HIS A 468 -30.99 1.85 7.69
N GLY A 469 -29.98 2.53 7.21
CA GLY A 469 -29.89 3.06 5.86
C GLY A 469 -28.72 4.03 5.76
N ALA A 470 -28.86 5.08 4.97
CA ALA A 470 -27.84 6.11 4.87
C ALA A 470 -27.98 7.14 5.99
N LEU A 471 -26.93 7.34 6.77
CA LEU A 471 -26.84 8.34 7.83
C LEU A 471 -25.85 9.45 7.43
N LYS A 472 -26.19 10.68 7.78
CA LYS A 472 -25.25 11.80 7.75
C LYS A 472 -24.97 12.26 9.16
N ILE A 473 -23.71 12.20 9.58
CA ILE A 473 -23.24 12.66 10.88
C ILE A 473 -22.34 13.88 10.65
N SER A 474 -22.63 14.97 11.33
CA SER A 474 -21.86 16.20 11.22
C SER A 474 -21.08 16.45 12.50
N GLN A 475 -19.87 16.90 12.35
CA GLN A 475 -19.04 17.45 13.42
C GLN A 475 -19.73 18.72 13.98
N ASN A 476 -19.84 18.86 15.30
CA ASN A 476 -20.52 19.98 15.96
C ASN A 476 -19.62 21.21 16.09
#